data_88fb83a08366403b37313d5e828cc002
#
_entry.id   88fb83a08366403b37313d5e828cc002
#
_cell.length_a   1.000
_cell.length_b   1.000
_cell.length_c   1.000
_cell.angle_alpha   90.00
_cell.angle_beta   90.00
_cell.angle_gamma   90.00
#
_symmetry.space_group_name_H-M   'P 1'
#
loop_
_entity.id
_entity.type
_entity.pdbx_description
1 polymer ?
#
loop_
_entity_poly.entity_id
_entity_poly.type
_entity_poly.pdbx_seq_one_letter_code
_entity_poly.pdbx_strand_id
1 'polypeptide(L)'
;MPNHIKTYYPDGRPWYDEDEWNALRLSSKSHWDVPIEVNGHTVHILAMHPTPPSFDGEEDRNGKKNADEIRFMADYLTPDKGAYIYDDNEEHVSLEAQTRFVLVGDFNAADIGDKYREGVIEQLTESPLVNNSVIPVSKGGAEAFEESYSDRYTAYWGARADYVLPSTYGFEVKESGVFWPHKDSELYRLVEDRNASSDHRLVWVSLTLADK
;
A
#
# COMPACT_ATOMS: atom_id res chain seq x y z
N MET A 1 -0.42 15.66 -14.97
CA MET A 1 0.24 14.64 -14.16
C MET A 1 1.58 15.15 -13.66
N PRO A 2 1.96 14.86 -12.42
CA PRO A 2 3.30 15.21 -11.94
C PRO A 2 4.37 14.52 -12.77
N ASN A 3 5.48 15.22 -12.98
CA ASN A 3 6.55 14.86 -13.91
C ASN A 3 7.44 13.67 -13.51
N HIS A 4 7.02 12.80 -12.58
CA HIS A 4 7.92 11.83 -11.95
C HIS A 4 8.10 10.51 -12.71
N ILE A 5 7.14 10.13 -13.56
CA ILE A 5 7.25 8.90 -14.36
C ILE A 5 8.01 9.12 -15.68
N LYS A 6 8.72 10.23 -15.86
CA LYS A 6 9.53 10.39 -17.07
C LYS A 6 10.59 9.31 -17.10
N THR A 7 10.32 8.29 -17.87
CA THR A 7 11.16 7.11 -18.07
C THR A 7 11.93 7.28 -19.36
N TYR A 8 13.22 7.01 -19.30
CA TYR A 8 14.12 7.18 -20.42
C TYR A 8 14.89 5.89 -20.68
N TYR A 9 15.22 5.64 -21.94
CA TYR A 9 16.24 4.66 -22.29
C TYR A 9 17.62 5.10 -21.79
N PRO A 10 18.58 4.18 -21.65
CA PRO A 10 19.95 4.53 -21.25
C PRO A 10 20.64 5.58 -22.15
N ASP A 11 20.21 5.68 -23.40
CA ASP A 11 20.71 6.67 -24.37
C ASP A 11 20.02 8.04 -24.26
N GLY A 12 19.13 8.22 -23.29
CA GLY A 12 18.43 9.48 -23.00
C GLY A 12 17.17 9.72 -23.83
N ARG A 13 16.77 8.80 -24.72
CA ARG A 13 15.50 8.91 -25.42
C ARG A 13 14.33 8.66 -24.46
N PRO A 14 13.19 9.39 -24.62
CA PRO A 14 11.98 9.09 -23.86
C PRO A 14 11.54 7.64 -24.11
N TRP A 15 11.10 6.94 -23.06
CA TRP A 15 10.49 5.61 -23.18
C TRP A 15 9.15 5.67 -23.89
N TYR A 16 8.34 6.66 -23.53
CA TYR A 16 7.04 6.94 -24.13
C TYR A 16 7.15 8.14 -25.05
N ASP A 17 6.50 8.08 -26.22
CA ASP A 17 6.27 9.25 -27.04
C ASP A 17 5.18 10.17 -26.44
N GLU A 18 4.90 11.29 -27.09
CA GLU A 18 3.94 12.28 -26.56
C GLU A 18 2.50 11.75 -26.58
N ASP A 19 2.11 10.99 -27.58
CA ASP A 19 0.77 10.43 -27.70
C ASP A 19 0.56 9.31 -26.68
N GLU A 20 1.54 8.42 -26.51
CA GLU A 20 1.55 7.38 -25.47
C GLU A 20 1.49 8.00 -24.07
N TRP A 21 2.28 9.05 -23.83
CA TRP A 21 2.28 9.76 -22.56
C TRP A 21 0.93 10.39 -22.22
N ASN A 22 0.27 10.99 -23.20
CA ASN A 22 -1.05 11.62 -22.99
C ASN A 22 -2.16 10.57 -22.74
N ALA A 23 -1.99 9.35 -23.25
CA ALA A 23 -2.93 8.24 -23.05
C ALA A 23 -2.63 7.40 -21.79
N LEU A 24 -1.42 7.55 -21.20
CA LEU A 24 -0.97 6.73 -20.08
C LEU A 24 -1.76 7.05 -18.80
N ARG A 25 -2.35 6.02 -18.21
CA ARG A 25 -2.93 6.11 -16.86
C ARG A 25 -1.85 5.95 -15.80
N LEU A 26 -1.95 6.71 -14.71
CA LEU A 26 -1.07 6.53 -13.56
C LEU A 26 -1.22 5.11 -13.02
N SER A 27 -2.43 4.70 -12.65
CA SER A 27 -2.66 3.36 -12.12
C SER A 27 -3.09 2.38 -13.23
N SER A 28 -2.53 1.19 -13.22
CA SER A 28 -3.01 0.07 -14.03
C SER A 28 -4.27 -0.59 -13.44
N LYS A 29 -4.58 -0.29 -12.18
CA LYS A 29 -5.75 -0.75 -11.44
C LYS A 29 -6.55 0.47 -10.97
N SER A 30 -7.22 0.37 -9.84
CA SER A 30 -8.03 1.47 -9.30
C SER A 30 -7.53 1.90 -7.92
N HIS A 31 -7.76 3.18 -7.59
CA HIS A 31 -7.70 3.70 -6.24
C HIS A 31 -9.14 3.96 -5.82
N TRP A 32 -9.55 3.39 -4.71
CA TRP A 32 -10.92 3.49 -4.23
C TRP A 32 -10.97 4.25 -2.92
N ASP A 33 -11.91 5.17 -2.82
CA ASP A 33 -12.36 5.74 -1.56
C ASP A 33 -13.81 5.25 -1.31
N VAL A 34 -13.98 4.41 -0.32
CA VAL A 34 -15.27 3.81 0.03
C VAL A 34 -15.68 4.29 1.43
N PRO A 35 -16.52 5.32 1.54
CA PRO A 35 -17.03 5.77 2.82
C PRO A 35 -18.01 4.75 3.39
N ILE A 36 -17.80 4.37 4.65
CA ILE A 36 -18.69 3.49 5.43
C ILE A 36 -19.11 4.17 6.73
N GLU A 37 -20.32 3.89 7.18
CA GLU A 37 -20.83 4.37 8.46
C GLU A 37 -20.55 3.36 9.58
N VAL A 38 -19.84 3.77 10.62
CA VAL A 38 -19.54 2.97 11.80
C VAL A 38 -19.93 3.75 13.05
N ASN A 39 -20.96 3.32 13.76
CA ASN A 39 -21.44 3.97 14.99
C ASN A 39 -21.71 5.49 14.84
N GLY A 40 -22.24 5.91 13.71
CA GLY A 40 -22.54 7.31 13.43
C GLY A 40 -21.33 8.16 12.98
N HIS A 41 -20.21 7.53 12.68
CA HIS A 41 -19.01 8.18 12.12
C HIS A 41 -18.71 7.62 10.73
N THR A 42 -18.38 8.50 9.80
CA THR A 42 -17.87 8.08 8.50
C THR A 42 -16.42 7.65 8.62
N VAL A 43 -16.11 6.48 8.05
CA VAL A 43 -14.76 5.93 7.91
C VAL A 43 -14.52 5.68 6.43
N HIS A 44 -13.45 6.21 5.88
CA HIS A 44 -13.03 6.02 4.50
C HIS A 44 -12.12 4.80 4.38
N ILE A 45 -12.54 3.78 3.65
CA ILE A 45 -11.66 2.65 3.28
C ILE A 45 -10.98 3.01 1.97
N LEU A 46 -9.69 3.29 2.05
CA LEU A 46 -8.87 3.69 0.92
C LEU A 46 -8.11 2.48 0.39
N ALA A 47 -8.64 1.87 -0.66
CA ALA A 47 -8.07 0.65 -1.22
C ALA A 47 -7.26 0.94 -2.48
N MET A 48 -6.05 0.38 -2.54
CA MET A 48 -5.18 0.49 -3.71
C MET A 48 -4.37 -0.79 -3.95
N HIS A 49 -3.95 -0.96 -5.20
CA HIS A 49 -3.05 -2.02 -5.60
C HIS A 49 -2.06 -1.47 -6.64
N PRO A 50 -1.04 -0.74 -6.20
CA PRO A 50 -0.02 -0.16 -7.07
C PRO A 50 0.68 -1.19 -7.95
N THR A 51 1.22 -0.72 -9.06
CA THR A 51 1.99 -1.55 -10.01
C THR A 51 3.15 -2.25 -9.29
N PRO A 52 3.34 -3.57 -9.44
CA PRO A 52 4.52 -4.24 -8.91
C PRO A 52 5.80 -3.64 -9.49
N PRO A 53 6.82 -3.30 -8.69
CA PRO A 53 8.12 -2.82 -9.17
C PRO A 53 8.97 -3.99 -9.70
N SER A 54 8.46 -4.69 -10.69
CA SER A 54 9.01 -5.91 -11.26
C SER A 54 8.83 -5.92 -12.77
N PHE A 55 9.55 -6.84 -13.46
CA PHE A 55 9.49 -6.97 -14.90
C PHE A 55 9.93 -5.69 -15.64
N ASP A 56 10.91 -4.99 -15.05
CA ASP A 56 11.52 -3.79 -15.58
C ASP A 56 12.90 -4.08 -16.19
N GLY A 57 13.31 -3.25 -17.14
CA GLY A 57 14.69 -3.09 -17.57
C GLY A 57 15.36 -1.95 -16.79
N GLU A 58 16.43 -1.40 -17.36
CA GLU A 58 17.18 -0.28 -16.78
C GLU A 58 16.36 1.00 -16.66
N GLU A 59 15.24 1.09 -17.38
CA GLU A 59 14.33 2.22 -17.37
C GLU A 59 13.54 2.34 -16.06
N ASP A 60 13.37 1.22 -15.32
CA ASP A 60 12.65 1.14 -14.03
C ASP A 60 11.22 1.75 -14.08
N ARG A 61 10.49 1.53 -15.17
CA ARG A 61 9.17 2.16 -15.39
C ARG A 61 8.12 1.69 -14.36
N ASN A 62 8.08 0.41 -14.03
CA ASN A 62 7.12 -0.13 -13.09
C ASN A 62 7.47 0.29 -11.65
N GLY A 63 8.77 0.34 -11.30
CA GLY A 63 9.21 0.84 -10.01
C GLY A 63 8.89 2.33 -9.81
N LYS A 64 9.12 3.16 -10.83
CA LYS A 64 8.73 4.58 -10.81
C LYS A 64 7.21 4.73 -10.73
N LYS A 65 6.46 3.90 -11.45
CA LYS A 65 5.00 3.90 -11.43
C LYS A 65 4.45 3.52 -10.06
N ASN A 66 5.00 2.47 -9.44
CA ASN A 66 4.66 2.10 -8.06
C ASN A 66 4.86 3.27 -7.09
N ALA A 67 6.02 3.92 -7.14
CA ALA A 67 6.33 5.07 -6.28
C ALA A 67 5.36 6.24 -6.48
N ASP A 68 4.95 6.51 -7.72
CA ASP A 68 4.01 7.58 -8.03
C ASP A 68 2.55 7.23 -7.67
N GLU A 69 2.15 5.95 -7.77
CA GLU A 69 0.83 5.50 -7.30
C GLU A 69 0.72 5.61 -5.77
N ILE A 70 1.79 5.32 -5.04
CA ILE A 70 1.87 5.51 -3.59
C ILE A 70 1.85 7.00 -3.23
N ARG A 71 2.61 7.83 -3.95
CA ARG A 71 2.60 9.28 -3.77
C ARG A 71 1.23 9.88 -4.05
N PHE A 72 0.54 9.42 -5.10
CA PHE A 72 -0.82 9.84 -5.41
C PHE A 72 -1.75 9.69 -4.20
N MET A 73 -1.69 8.54 -3.51
CA MET A 73 -2.48 8.33 -2.30
C MET A 73 -2.01 9.23 -1.14
N ALA A 74 -0.71 9.43 -0.97
CA ALA A 74 -0.18 10.35 0.05
C ALA A 74 -0.62 11.80 -0.19
N ASP A 75 -0.69 12.24 -1.44
CA ASP A 75 -1.20 13.55 -1.82
C ASP A 75 -2.71 13.65 -1.58
N TYR A 76 -3.48 12.57 -1.87
CA TYR A 76 -4.92 12.50 -1.58
C TYR A 76 -5.24 12.69 -0.10
N LEU A 77 -4.42 12.10 0.79
CA LEU A 77 -4.56 12.24 2.25
C LEU A 77 -4.20 13.64 2.76
N THR A 78 -3.35 14.36 2.03
CA THR A 78 -2.77 15.60 2.52
C THR A 78 -3.59 16.79 2.02
N PRO A 79 -4.22 17.58 2.92
CA PRO A 79 -4.93 18.78 2.52
C PRO A 79 -4.07 19.66 1.60
N ASP A 80 -4.68 20.22 0.58
CA ASP A 80 -4.09 21.10 -0.45
C ASP A 80 -3.11 20.42 -1.43
N LYS A 81 -2.59 19.23 -1.15
CA LYS A 81 -1.73 18.50 -2.11
C LYS A 81 -2.52 17.74 -3.16
N GLY A 82 -3.70 17.27 -2.82
CA GLY A 82 -4.58 16.50 -3.70
C GLY A 82 -5.34 17.35 -4.74
N ALA A 83 -5.11 18.68 -4.84
CA ALA A 83 -5.89 19.57 -5.71
C ALA A 83 -5.88 19.22 -7.21
N TYR A 84 -4.94 18.40 -7.67
CA TYR A 84 -4.87 17.90 -9.05
C TYR A 84 -5.64 16.60 -9.25
N ILE A 85 -6.08 15.96 -8.17
CA ILE A 85 -6.80 14.68 -8.20
C ILE A 85 -8.26 14.93 -8.54
N TYR A 86 -8.81 14.12 -9.39
CA TYR A 86 -10.23 14.14 -9.74
C TYR A 86 -10.78 12.70 -9.76
N ASP A 87 -12.04 12.56 -9.45
CA ASP A 87 -12.76 11.28 -9.43
C ASP A 87 -13.33 10.91 -10.81
N ASP A 88 -14.14 9.84 -10.86
CA ASP A 88 -14.79 9.38 -12.09
C ASP A 88 -15.87 10.34 -12.62
N ASN A 89 -16.27 11.35 -11.84
CA ASN A 89 -17.19 12.43 -12.25
C ASN A 89 -16.44 13.69 -12.69
N GLU A 90 -15.10 13.63 -12.77
CA GLU A 90 -14.22 14.78 -13.06
C GLU A 90 -14.28 15.88 -11.97
N GLU A 91 -14.75 15.53 -10.77
CA GLU A 91 -14.74 16.43 -9.62
C GLU A 91 -13.39 16.34 -8.88
N HIS A 92 -12.83 17.50 -8.52
CA HIS A 92 -11.61 17.53 -7.72
C HIS A 92 -11.88 17.06 -6.30
N VAL A 93 -11.11 16.06 -5.85
CA VAL A 93 -11.32 15.38 -4.59
C VAL A 93 -10.02 15.25 -3.80
N SER A 94 -10.13 15.43 -2.49
CA SER A 94 -9.09 15.11 -1.52
C SER A 94 -9.74 14.93 -0.16
N LEU A 95 -9.07 14.23 0.76
CA LEU A 95 -9.60 14.12 2.12
C LEU A 95 -9.46 15.44 2.87
N GLU A 96 -10.48 15.75 3.65
CA GLU A 96 -10.42 16.86 4.59
C GLU A 96 -9.54 16.53 5.81
N ALA A 97 -9.04 17.56 6.47
CA ALA A 97 -8.33 17.39 7.72
C ALA A 97 -9.20 16.66 8.77
N GLN A 98 -8.58 15.83 9.58
CA GLN A 98 -9.28 15.04 10.62
C GLN A 98 -10.34 14.07 10.06
N THR A 99 -10.10 13.52 8.88
CA THR A 99 -10.90 12.41 8.33
C THR A 99 -10.40 11.09 8.90
N ARG A 100 -11.34 10.21 9.29
CA ARG A 100 -11.04 8.82 9.64
C ARG A 100 -10.88 8.01 8.36
N PHE A 101 -9.71 7.44 8.16
CA PHE A 101 -9.47 6.55 7.03
C PHE A 101 -8.68 5.30 7.44
N VAL A 102 -8.78 4.28 6.62
CA VAL A 102 -7.91 3.09 6.69
C VAL A 102 -7.43 2.77 5.28
N LEU A 103 -6.12 2.90 5.07
CA LEU A 103 -5.46 2.46 3.84
C LEU A 103 -5.31 0.94 3.85
N VAL A 104 -5.72 0.28 2.77
CA VAL A 104 -5.68 -1.18 2.65
C VAL A 104 -5.24 -1.63 1.26
N GLY A 105 -4.52 -2.74 1.19
CA GLY A 105 -4.20 -3.41 -0.07
C GLY A 105 -2.80 -3.99 -0.15
N ASP A 106 -2.52 -4.60 -1.28
CA ASP A 106 -1.17 -4.96 -1.71
C ASP A 106 -0.52 -3.72 -2.34
N PHE A 107 0.39 -3.09 -1.60
CA PHE A 107 1.07 -1.87 -2.09
C PHE A 107 2.28 -2.17 -2.95
N ASN A 108 2.69 -3.44 -3.04
CA ASN A 108 3.87 -3.85 -3.80
C ASN A 108 5.13 -3.04 -3.42
N ALA A 109 5.24 -2.62 -2.16
CA ALA A 109 6.32 -1.79 -1.64
C ALA A 109 6.75 -2.28 -0.27
N ALA A 110 7.90 -2.93 -0.19
CA ALA A 110 8.45 -3.42 1.07
C ALA A 110 9.06 -2.28 1.89
N ASP A 111 8.96 -2.39 3.22
CA ASP A 111 9.55 -1.44 4.17
C ASP A 111 10.95 -1.86 4.65
N ILE A 112 11.42 -3.06 4.29
CA ILE A 112 12.70 -3.63 4.67
C ILE A 112 13.09 -4.80 3.76
N GLY A 113 14.36 -5.16 3.75
CA GLY A 113 14.89 -6.33 3.03
C GLY A 113 15.19 -6.07 1.57
N ASP A 114 15.44 -7.14 0.82
CA ASP A 114 15.92 -7.08 -0.57
C ASP A 114 14.91 -6.45 -1.56
N LYS A 115 13.64 -6.40 -1.17
CA LYS A 115 12.57 -5.79 -1.98
C LYS A 115 12.29 -4.35 -1.59
N TYR A 116 12.98 -3.84 -0.59
CA TYR A 116 12.86 -2.45 -0.15
C TYR A 116 13.37 -1.47 -1.21
N ARG A 117 12.62 -0.41 -1.41
CA ARG A 117 12.97 0.73 -2.28
C ARG A 117 12.85 2.00 -1.44
N GLU A 118 13.99 2.62 -1.19
CA GLU A 118 14.08 3.82 -0.34
C GLU A 118 13.11 4.93 -0.79
N GLY A 119 12.40 5.52 0.16
CA GLY A 119 11.51 6.65 -0.04
C GLY A 119 10.18 6.31 -0.73
N VAL A 120 9.87 5.03 -0.98
CA VAL A 120 8.63 4.64 -1.64
C VAL A 120 7.50 4.50 -0.62
N ILE A 121 7.55 3.50 0.23
CA ILE A 121 6.47 3.25 1.21
C ILE A 121 6.47 4.32 2.32
N GLU A 122 7.60 4.93 2.59
CA GLU A 122 7.78 6.02 3.57
C GLU A 122 6.90 7.23 3.26
N GLN A 123 6.54 7.46 2.01
CA GLN A 123 5.57 8.50 1.62
C GLN A 123 4.24 8.37 2.40
N LEU A 124 3.88 7.14 2.79
CA LEU A 124 2.72 6.85 3.63
C LEU A 124 3.10 6.59 5.08
N THR A 125 4.07 5.70 5.33
CA THR A 125 4.37 5.24 6.69
C THR A 125 5.05 6.29 7.58
N GLU A 126 5.66 7.31 7.00
CA GLU A 126 6.21 8.48 7.70
C GLU A 126 5.28 9.70 7.67
N SER A 127 4.13 9.59 7.00
CA SER A 127 3.13 10.66 7.02
C SER A 127 2.56 10.86 8.43
N PRO A 128 2.49 12.09 8.95
CA PRO A 128 1.89 12.35 10.26
C PRO A 128 0.39 12.05 10.32
N LEU A 129 -0.24 11.83 9.16
CA LEU A 129 -1.66 11.46 9.05
C LEU A 129 -1.89 9.95 9.19
N VAL A 130 -0.84 9.15 9.02
CA VAL A 130 -0.91 7.67 9.01
C VAL A 130 -0.34 7.10 10.30
N ASN A 131 -1.10 6.25 10.96
CA ASN A 131 -0.64 5.55 12.14
C ASN A 131 0.06 4.24 11.75
N ASN A 132 1.39 4.27 11.76
CA ASN A 132 2.25 3.11 11.55
C ASN A 132 2.94 2.65 12.86
N SER A 133 2.35 2.94 14.01
CA SER A 133 2.93 2.61 15.32
C SER A 133 2.95 1.11 15.62
N VAL A 134 2.11 0.33 14.92
CA VAL A 134 2.01 -1.12 15.08
C VAL A 134 2.23 -1.79 13.72
N ILE A 135 3.19 -2.70 13.68
CA ILE A 135 3.49 -3.52 12.49
C ILE A 135 2.89 -4.90 12.72
N PRO A 136 1.92 -5.34 11.91
CA PRO A 136 1.38 -6.70 11.98
C PRO A 136 2.47 -7.75 11.75
N VAL A 137 2.48 -8.79 12.58
CA VAL A 137 3.49 -9.87 12.54
C VAL A 137 2.85 -11.25 12.61
N SER A 138 3.62 -12.29 12.28
CA SER A 138 3.20 -13.69 12.37
C SER A 138 4.34 -14.60 12.81
N LYS A 139 3.96 -15.71 13.45
CA LYS A 139 4.91 -16.77 13.79
C LYS A 139 5.36 -17.55 12.55
N GLY A 140 4.46 -17.78 11.59
CA GLY A 140 4.77 -18.48 10.36
C GLY A 140 5.74 -17.73 9.47
N GLY A 141 5.66 -16.40 9.40
CA GLY A 141 6.63 -15.56 8.70
C GLY A 141 8.01 -15.65 9.34
N ALA A 142 8.09 -15.54 10.68
CA ALA A 142 9.34 -15.69 11.42
C ALA A 142 10.00 -17.08 11.24
N GLU A 143 9.21 -18.12 10.99
CA GLU A 143 9.70 -19.47 10.79
C GLU A 143 10.08 -19.76 9.33
N ALA A 144 9.45 -19.09 8.39
CA ALA A 144 9.60 -19.37 6.96
C ALA A 144 10.91 -18.82 6.37
N PHE A 145 11.55 -17.85 7.02
CA PHE A 145 12.75 -17.17 6.55
C PHE A 145 13.77 -16.98 7.67
N GLU A 146 15.04 -16.74 7.30
CA GLU A 146 16.14 -16.60 8.26
C GLU A 146 16.30 -15.17 8.80
N GLU A 147 15.75 -14.15 8.09
CA GLU A 147 15.88 -12.77 8.46
C GLU A 147 15.12 -12.45 9.75
N SER A 148 15.73 -11.70 10.65
CA SER A 148 15.17 -11.36 11.97
C SER A 148 13.89 -10.52 11.92
N TYR A 149 13.58 -9.94 10.76
CA TYR A 149 12.39 -9.12 10.50
C TYR A 149 11.33 -9.84 9.64
N SER A 150 11.51 -11.13 9.36
CA SER A 150 10.61 -11.89 8.49
C SER A 150 9.22 -12.13 9.10
N ASP A 151 9.07 -11.96 10.41
CA ASP A 151 7.78 -12.00 11.10
C ASP A 151 6.74 -11.02 10.54
N ARG A 152 7.18 -9.92 9.92
CA ARG A 152 6.31 -8.91 9.26
C ARG A 152 5.99 -9.21 7.79
N TYR A 153 6.58 -10.26 7.21
CA TYR A 153 6.30 -10.60 5.82
C TYR A 153 4.85 -11.02 5.62
N THR A 154 4.28 -10.56 4.51
CA THR A 154 2.89 -10.82 4.12
C THR A 154 2.80 -11.62 2.83
N ALA A 155 3.92 -11.80 2.13
CA ALA A 155 4.01 -12.53 0.89
C ALA A 155 5.01 -13.69 0.98
N TYR A 156 4.67 -14.82 0.36
CA TYR A 156 5.48 -16.03 0.43
C TYR A 156 6.88 -15.89 -0.19
N TRP A 157 7.09 -14.86 -1.02
CA TRP A 157 8.41 -14.54 -1.61
C TRP A 157 9.29 -13.67 -0.72
N GLY A 158 8.93 -13.46 0.53
CA GLY A 158 9.75 -12.76 1.51
C GLY A 158 9.68 -11.23 1.39
N ALA A 159 8.48 -10.66 1.54
CA ALA A 159 8.27 -9.22 1.60
C ALA A 159 7.03 -8.88 2.43
N ARG A 160 7.04 -7.69 3.07
CA ARG A 160 5.84 -7.02 3.50
C ARG A 160 5.30 -6.23 2.32
N ALA A 161 4.27 -6.74 1.64
CA ALA A 161 3.64 -6.11 0.48
C ALA A 161 2.25 -5.56 0.81
N ASP A 162 1.58 -6.15 1.80
CA ASP A 162 0.21 -5.88 2.18
C ASP A 162 0.14 -5.04 3.45
N TYR A 163 -0.73 -4.04 3.43
CA TYR A 163 -0.83 -3.05 4.50
C TYR A 163 -2.28 -2.83 4.94
N VAL A 164 -2.43 -2.55 6.24
CA VAL A 164 -3.62 -1.95 6.85
C VAL A 164 -3.12 -0.82 7.73
N LEU A 165 -3.28 0.41 7.27
CA LEU A 165 -2.73 1.61 7.90
C LEU A 165 -3.87 2.57 8.23
N PRO A 166 -4.30 2.68 9.51
CA PRO A 166 -5.33 3.63 9.91
C PRO A 166 -4.78 5.06 9.97
N SER A 167 -5.69 6.04 9.95
CA SER A 167 -5.36 7.43 10.25
C SER A 167 -4.90 7.57 11.71
N THR A 168 -4.06 8.58 11.97
CA THR A 168 -3.70 8.98 13.35
C THR A 168 -4.89 9.59 14.06
N TYR A 169 -5.84 10.18 13.33
CA TYR A 169 -7.07 10.74 13.85
C TYR A 169 -8.17 9.69 13.94
N GLY A 170 -8.88 9.67 15.06
CA GLY A 170 -10.15 8.99 15.22
C GLY A 170 -10.09 7.49 15.45
N PHE A 171 -8.89 6.91 15.66
CA PHE A 171 -8.71 5.50 15.99
C PHE A 171 -7.72 5.25 17.11
N GLU A 172 -7.99 4.17 17.85
CA GLU A 172 -7.04 3.51 18.71
C GLU A 172 -6.81 2.09 18.21
N VAL A 173 -5.54 1.73 17.93
CA VAL A 173 -5.15 0.38 17.52
C VAL A 173 -5.16 -0.52 18.75
N LYS A 174 -5.87 -1.65 18.69
CA LYS A 174 -5.96 -2.65 19.77
C LYS A 174 -5.06 -3.84 19.52
N GLU A 175 -5.21 -4.47 18.38
CA GLU A 175 -4.51 -5.68 18.00
C GLU A 175 -4.23 -5.68 16.50
N SER A 176 -3.22 -6.44 16.09
CA SER A 176 -2.92 -6.64 14.67
C SER A 176 -2.24 -7.97 14.45
N GLY A 177 -2.22 -8.43 13.23
CA GLY A 177 -1.49 -9.64 12.88
C GLY A 177 -1.50 -9.94 11.40
N VAL A 178 -0.62 -10.85 11.03
CA VAL A 178 -0.61 -11.49 9.72
C VAL A 178 -1.07 -12.93 9.93
N PHE A 179 -2.08 -13.36 9.18
CA PHE A 179 -2.54 -14.73 9.22
C PHE A 179 -1.54 -15.62 8.47
N TRP A 180 -0.47 -15.95 9.16
CA TRP A 180 0.52 -16.95 8.74
C TRP A 180 0.78 -17.89 9.92
N PRO A 181 -0.03 -18.95 10.05
CA PRO A 181 0.10 -19.91 11.13
C PRO A 181 1.45 -20.64 11.09
N HIS A 182 1.96 -20.98 12.28
CA HIS A 182 3.11 -21.86 12.44
C HIS A 182 2.87 -23.23 11.79
N LYS A 183 3.91 -23.90 11.32
CA LYS A 183 3.83 -25.22 10.62
C LYS A 183 3.12 -26.30 11.42
N ASP A 184 3.24 -26.28 12.75
CA ASP A 184 2.58 -27.26 13.63
C ASP A 184 1.09 -26.93 13.90
N SER A 185 0.58 -25.82 13.38
CA SER A 185 -0.84 -25.46 13.52
C SER A 185 -1.70 -26.24 12.54
N GLU A 186 -2.87 -26.69 12.97
CA GLU A 186 -3.88 -27.28 12.10
C GLU A 186 -4.35 -26.31 11.00
N LEU A 187 -4.20 -24.98 11.24
CA LEU A 187 -4.53 -23.93 10.29
C LEU A 187 -3.46 -23.75 9.19
N TYR A 188 -2.26 -24.33 9.36
CA TYR A 188 -1.17 -24.21 8.38
C TYR A 188 -1.60 -24.68 6.98
N ARG A 189 -2.43 -25.72 6.91
CA ARG A 189 -3.02 -26.21 5.66
C ARG A 189 -3.71 -25.14 4.79
N LEU A 190 -4.13 -24.02 5.39
CA LEU A 190 -4.77 -22.90 4.67
C LEU A 190 -3.76 -22.00 3.95
N VAL A 191 -2.48 -22.11 4.27
CA VAL A 191 -1.41 -21.25 3.74
C VAL A 191 -0.18 -22.06 3.29
N GLU A 192 -0.32 -23.37 3.22
CA GLU A 192 0.80 -24.28 2.93
C GLU A 192 1.41 -24.06 1.55
N ASP A 193 0.55 -23.81 0.58
CA ASP A 193 0.96 -23.46 -0.79
C ASP A 193 -0.03 -22.52 -1.48
N ARG A 194 0.25 -22.15 -2.74
CA ARG A 194 -0.62 -21.27 -3.54
C ARG A 194 -1.95 -21.90 -3.93
N ASN A 195 -2.08 -23.21 -3.88
CA ASN A 195 -3.33 -23.91 -4.20
C ASN A 195 -4.28 -23.92 -3.00
N ALA A 196 -3.72 -23.85 -1.78
CA ALA A 196 -4.52 -23.83 -0.55
C ALA A 196 -5.28 -22.47 -0.41
N SER A 197 -4.63 -21.34 -0.71
CA SER A 197 -5.27 -20.02 -0.68
C SER A 197 -4.60 -19.04 -1.65
N SER A 198 -3.66 -18.25 -1.19
CA SER A 198 -2.98 -17.18 -1.92
C SER A 198 -1.48 -17.23 -1.62
N ASP A 199 -0.70 -16.60 -2.48
CA ASP A 199 0.71 -16.27 -2.22
C ASP A 199 0.88 -15.04 -1.31
N HIS A 200 -0.21 -14.35 -1.00
CA HIS A 200 -0.29 -13.35 0.06
C HIS A 200 -0.93 -13.91 1.32
N ARG A 201 -0.68 -13.25 2.44
CA ARG A 201 -1.26 -13.57 3.75
C ARG A 201 -2.21 -12.48 4.18
N LEU A 202 -3.32 -12.85 4.78
CA LEU A 202 -4.30 -11.91 5.30
C LEU A 202 -3.64 -11.04 6.40
N VAL A 203 -3.67 -9.73 6.21
CA VAL A 203 -3.28 -8.73 7.22
C VAL A 203 -4.52 -8.16 7.88
N TRP A 204 -4.49 -8.01 9.19
CA TRP A 204 -5.60 -7.44 9.93
C TRP A 204 -5.13 -6.48 11.03
N VAL A 205 -5.94 -5.47 11.31
CA VAL A 205 -5.77 -4.53 12.43
C VAL A 205 -7.13 -4.31 13.07
N SER A 206 -7.21 -4.49 14.38
CA SER A 206 -8.40 -4.21 15.18
C SER A 206 -8.35 -2.77 15.68
N LEU A 207 -9.39 -2.01 15.36
CA LEU A 207 -9.49 -0.59 15.66
C LEU A 207 -10.70 -0.32 16.56
N THR A 208 -10.54 0.64 17.49
CA THR A 208 -11.66 1.25 18.21
C THR A 208 -11.75 2.71 17.77
N LEU A 209 -12.97 3.17 17.51
CA LEU A 209 -13.21 4.60 17.26
C LEU A 209 -12.81 5.41 18.49
N ALA A 210 -12.14 6.52 18.28
CA ALA A 210 -11.73 7.48 19.28
C ALA A 210 -12.20 8.90 18.90
N ASP A 211 -12.44 9.73 19.89
CA ASP A 211 -12.90 11.11 19.68
C ASP A 211 -11.75 12.12 19.49
N LYS A 212 -10.53 11.62 19.20
CA LYS A 212 -9.32 12.44 19.08
C LYS A 212 -8.57 12.13 17.81
#